data_d97ff5f7d2924494b9d388948a85f572
#
_entry.id   d97ff5f7d2924494b9d388948a85f572
#
_cell.length_a   1.000
_cell.length_b   1.000
_cell.length_c   1.000
_cell.angle_alpha   90.00
_cell.angle_beta   90.00
_cell.angle_gamma   90.00
#
_symmetry.space_group_name_H-M   'P 1'
#
loop_
_entity.id
_entity.type
_entity.pdbx_description
1 polymer ?
#
loop_
_entity_poly.entity_id
_entity_poly.type
_entity_poly.pdbx_seq_one_letter_code
_entity_poly.pdbx_strand_id
1 'polypeptide(L)'
;MQKNDAVVIIPTYNEKENIEAILRAVTGLEEHGFDVLVIDDGSPDGTAAIVKQLMEGDLKDRVHLVERQGKLGLGTAYIAGFKWALEHDYEYVFEMDADFSHDPKDLPRLYNACAVEGYDLAIGSRYISGVNVVNWPMGRVLMSYFASKYEIGRAHV
;
A
#
# COMPACT_ATOMS: atom_id res chain seq x y z
N MET A 1 8.80 10.98 -19.97
CA MET A 1 7.98 9.88 -19.41
C MET A 1 6.81 10.48 -18.66
N GLN A 2 5.61 10.05 -18.98
CA GLN A 2 4.44 10.50 -18.25
C GLN A 2 4.47 9.91 -16.84
N LYS A 3 4.31 10.76 -15.83
CA LYS A 3 4.24 10.33 -14.43
C LYS A 3 2.97 9.49 -14.21
N ASN A 4 3.09 8.41 -13.43
CA ASN A 4 1.92 7.65 -13.01
C ASN A 4 1.02 8.50 -12.10
N ASP A 5 -0.27 8.30 -12.19
CA ASP A 5 -1.27 9.03 -11.39
C ASP A 5 -1.61 8.36 -10.06
N ALA A 6 -1.11 7.14 -9.86
CA ALA A 6 -1.40 6.30 -8.71
C ALA A 6 -0.13 5.95 -7.93
N VAL A 7 -0.20 6.04 -6.61
CA VAL A 7 0.86 5.62 -5.71
C VAL A 7 0.32 4.66 -4.65
N VAL A 8 1.09 3.62 -4.36
CA VAL A 8 0.77 2.62 -3.33
C VAL A 8 1.65 2.88 -2.11
N ILE A 9 1.04 3.17 -0.97
CA ILE A 9 1.74 3.38 0.30
C ILE A 9 1.91 2.02 0.97
N ILE A 10 3.17 1.67 1.25
CA ILE A 10 3.54 0.41 1.90
C ILE A 10 4.35 0.72 3.15
N PRO A 11 3.73 0.66 4.34
CA PRO A 11 4.48 0.78 5.60
C PRO A 11 5.32 -0.46 5.83
N THR A 12 6.56 -0.26 6.32
CA THR A 12 7.47 -1.36 6.61
C THR A 12 8.09 -1.26 7.99
N TYR A 13 8.22 -2.41 8.64
CA TYR A 13 9.07 -2.62 9.79
C TYR A 13 9.52 -4.08 9.78
N ASN A 14 10.83 -4.32 9.57
CA ASN A 14 11.42 -5.65 9.44
C ASN A 14 10.77 -6.50 8.32
N GLU A 15 10.73 -5.94 7.10
CA GLU A 15 10.19 -6.59 5.92
C GLU A 15 11.26 -6.96 4.90
N LYS A 16 12.49 -7.14 5.35
CA LYS A 16 13.64 -7.48 4.50
C LYS A 16 13.38 -8.62 3.53
N GLU A 17 12.67 -9.66 3.97
CA GLU A 17 12.42 -10.86 3.17
C GLU A 17 11.40 -10.62 2.06
N ASN A 18 10.48 -9.70 2.24
CA ASN A 18 9.36 -9.49 1.33
C ASN A 18 9.48 -8.23 0.48
N ILE A 19 10.26 -7.24 0.93
CA ILE A 19 10.20 -5.88 0.36
C ILE A 19 10.53 -5.85 -1.14
N GLU A 20 11.58 -6.50 -1.59
CA GLU A 20 11.91 -6.49 -3.00
C GLU A 20 10.83 -7.15 -3.85
N ALA A 21 10.33 -8.30 -3.42
CA ALA A 21 9.29 -9.04 -4.13
C ALA A 21 8.00 -8.23 -4.26
N ILE A 22 7.56 -7.55 -3.20
CA ILE A 22 6.33 -6.76 -3.23
C ILE A 22 6.49 -5.51 -4.12
N LEU A 23 7.64 -4.84 -4.06
CA LEU A 23 7.92 -3.69 -4.90
C LEU A 23 7.93 -4.06 -6.39
N ARG A 24 8.54 -5.18 -6.74
CA ARG A 24 8.55 -5.67 -8.12
C ARG A 24 7.17 -6.13 -8.59
N ALA A 25 6.39 -6.75 -7.72
CA ALA A 25 5.03 -7.17 -8.04
C ALA A 25 4.13 -5.97 -8.37
N VAL A 26 4.22 -4.91 -7.58
CA VAL A 26 3.40 -3.70 -7.79
C VAL A 26 3.86 -2.92 -9.01
N THR A 27 5.15 -2.64 -9.13
CA THR A 27 5.68 -1.85 -10.25
C THR A 27 5.64 -2.60 -11.58
N GLY A 28 5.59 -3.93 -11.54
CA GLY A 28 5.51 -4.79 -12.73
C GLY A 28 4.10 -5.06 -13.25
N LEU A 29 3.05 -4.50 -12.64
CA LEU A 29 1.69 -4.66 -13.13
C LEU A 29 1.55 -4.03 -14.53
N GLU A 30 1.01 -4.78 -15.46
CA GLU A 30 0.92 -4.35 -16.86
C GLU A 30 -0.35 -3.55 -17.17
N GLU A 31 -1.41 -3.80 -16.41
CA GLU A 31 -2.73 -3.19 -16.67
C GLU A 31 -2.76 -1.70 -16.39
N HIS A 32 -1.98 -1.23 -15.42
CA HIS A 32 -1.83 0.17 -15.07
C HIS A 32 -0.50 0.40 -14.35
N GLY A 33 0.10 1.57 -14.54
CA GLY A 33 1.34 1.95 -13.86
C GLY A 33 1.08 2.44 -12.45
N PHE A 34 1.72 1.81 -11.47
CA PHE A 34 1.70 2.23 -10.06
C PHE A 34 3.10 2.58 -9.59
N ASP A 35 3.24 3.73 -8.94
CA ASP A 35 4.42 4.03 -8.17
C ASP A 35 4.23 3.51 -6.75
N VAL A 36 5.32 3.37 -6.01
CA VAL A 36 5.27 2.91 -4.62
C VAL A 36 5.97 3.92 -3.72
N LEU A 37 5.36 4.20 -2.58
CA LEU A 37 5.98 4.92 -1.49
C LEU A 37 6.14 3.97 -0.29
N VAL A 38 7.37 3.67 0.06
CA VAL A 38 7.69 2.91 1.27
C VAL A 38 7.85 3.88 2.43
N ILE A 39 7.14 3.63 3.53
CA ILE A 39 7.32 4.34 4.79
C ILE A 39 8.00 3.38 5.76
N ASP A 40 9.31 3.53 5.94
CA ASP A 40 10.08 2.64 6.80
C ASP A 40 10.24 3.22 8.21
N ASP A 41 9.83 2.47 9.20
CA ASP A 41 9.84 2.87 10.60
C ASP A 41 11.13 2.48 11.33
N GLY A 42 12.26 2.72 10.70
CA GLY A 42 13.56 2.46 11.29
C GLY A 42 13.86 0.97 11.42
N SER A 43 13.55 0.17 10.40
CA SER A 43 13.78 -1.28 10.40
C SER A 43 15.25 -1.63 10.68
N PRO A 44 15.54 -2.38 11.75
CA PRO A 44 16.92 -2.76 12.05
C PRO A 44 17.47 -3.87 11.15
N ASP A 45 16.63 -4.55 10.37
CA ASP A 45 17.02 -5.67 9.51
C ASP A 45 17.63 -5.27 8.15
N GLY A 46 17.67 -3.96 7.84
CA GLY A 46 18.18 -3.47 6.56
C GLY A 46 17.13 -3.30 5.46
N THR A 47 15.85 -3.31 5.79
CA THR A 47 14.77 -3.10 4.81
C THR A 47 14.98 -1.82 4.00
N ALA A 48 15.25 -0.68 4.63
CA ALA A 48 15.44 0.59 3.93
C ALA A 48 16.65 0.56 2.97
N ALA A 49 17.72 -0.15 3.31
CA ALA A 49 18.89 -0.28 2.44
C ALA A 49 18.54 -1.01 1.14
N ILE A 50 17.70 -2.03 1.21
CA ILE A 50 17.22 -2.76 0.02
C ILE A 50 16.39 -1.82 -0.87
N VAL A 51 15.48 -1.05 -0.28
CA VAL A 51 14.68 -0.07 -1.02
C VAL A 51 15.57 0.94 -1.74
N LYS A 52 16.58 1.48 -1.05
CA LYS A 52 17.53 2.43 -1.64
C LYS A 52 18.28 1.85 -2.84
N GLN A 53 18.70 0.59 -2.75
CA GLN A 53 19.35 -0.09 -3.88
C GLN A 53 18.43 -0.19 -5.10
N LEU A 54 17.16 -0.52 -4.89
CA LEU A 54 16.17 -0.59 -5.96
C LEU A 54 15.88 0.78 -6.57
N MET A 55 15.89 1.83 -5.75
CA MET A 55 15.71 3.21 -6.21
C MET A 55 16.89 3.70 -7.06
N GLU A 56 18.10 3.18 -6.84
CA GLU A 56 19.28 3.49 -7.64
C GLU A 56 19.35 2.64 -8.91
N GLY A 57 18.63 1.54 -8.99
CA GLY A 57 18.61 0.58 -10.08
C GLY A 57 17.40 0.72 -11.01
N ASP A 58 16.83 -0.43 -11.36
CA ASP A 58 15.76 -0.53 -12.35
C ASP A 58 14.40 0.00 -11.88
N LEU A 59 14.22 0.23 -10.60
CA LEU A 59 13.01 0.83 -10.04
C LEU A 59 13.16 2.33 -9.75
N LYS A 60 14.18 2.96 -10.30
CA LYS A 60 14.36 4.40 -10.23
C LYS A 60 13.12 5.12 -10.77
N ASP A 61 12.72 6.19 -10.10
CA ASP A 61 11.55 7.01 -10.41
C ASP A 61 10.19 6.29 -10.23
N ARG A 62 10.20 5.01 -9.85
CA ARG A 62 8.99 4.23 -9.59
C ARG A 62 8.78 3.94 -8.10
N VAL A 63 9.86 3.92 -7.32
CA VAL A 63 9.85 3.66 -5.88
C VAL A 63 10.42 4.86 -5.15
N HIS A 64 9.73 5.25 -4.08
CA HIS A 64 10.10 6.35 -3.20
C HIS A 64 10.16 5.85 -1.77
N LEU A 65 10.96 6.48 -0.93
CA LEU A 65 11.19 6.08 0.46
C LEU A 65 11.11 7.27 1.40
N VAL A 66 10.36 7.10 2.46
CA VAL A 66 10.38 7.98 3.63
C VAL A 66 10.82 7.14 4.83
N GLU A 67 11.91 7.53 5.47
CA GLU A 67 12.41 6.88 6.68
C GLU A 67 11.95 7.68 7.90
N ARG A 68 11.37 6.98 8.87
CA ARG A 68 10.98 7.57 10.14
C ARG A 68 11.85 7.01 11.27
N GLN A 69 11.97 7.76 12.34
CA GLN A 69 12.73 7.32 13.51
C GLN A 69 11.81 6.49 14.43
N GLY A 70 11.92 5.16 14.33
CA GLY A 70 11.23 4.23 15.19
C GLY A 70 9.78 3.94 14.77
N LYS A 71 9.20 2.99 15.48
CA LYS A 71 7.84 2.49 15.20
C LYS A 71 6.81 3.41 15.83
N LEU A 72 6.29 4.33 15.04
CA LEU A 72 5.35 5.37 15.48
C LEU A 72 3.87 4.98 15.33
N GLY A 73 3.61 3.78 14.84
CA GLY A 73 2.26 3.26 14.62
C GLY A 73 1.82 3.30 13.15
N LEU A 74 1.03 2.29 12.76
CA LEU A 74 0.60 2.08 11.38
C LEU A 74 -0.23 3.26 10.84
N GLY A 75 -1.16 3.76 11.64
CA GLY A 75 -2.00 4.90 11.22
C GLY A 75 -1.18 6.14 10.92
N THR A 76 -0.14 6.43 11.70
CA THR A 76 0.73 7.58 11.45
C THR A 76 1.57 7.40 10.20
N ALA A 77 1.93 6.15 9.85
CA ALA A 77 2.63 5.85 8.60
C ALA A 77 1.76 6.18 7.39
N TYR A 78 0.51 5.78 7.41
CA TYR A 78 -0.44 6.11 6.34
C TYR A 78 -0.69 7.62 6.23
N ILE A 79 -0.83 8.31 7.35
CA ILE A 79 -0.98 9.78 7.34
C ILE A 79 0.23 10.45 6.69
N ALA A 80 1.44 10.02 7.04
CA ALA A 80 2.66 10.52 6.41
C ALA A 80 2.67 10.26 4.91
N GLY A 81 2.24 9.07 4.49
CA GLY A 81 2.13 8.69 3.09
C GLY A 81 1.11 9.53 2.33
N PHE A 82 -0.05 9.77 2.89
CA PHE A 82 -1.08 10.62 2.26
C PHE A 82 -0.58 12.06 2.07
N LYS A 83 0.05 12.64 3.06
CA LYS A 83 0.63 13.98 2.96
C LYS A 83 1.68 14.04 1.85
N TRP A 84 2.56 13.07 1.81
CA TRP A 84 3.57 12.96 0.76
C TRP A 84 2.93 12.84 -0.64
N ALA A 85 1.91 12.01 -0.77
CA ALA A 85 1.21 11.81 -2.05
C ALA A 85 0.54 13.10 -2.54
N LEU A 86 -0.09 13.86 -1.63
CA LEU A 86 -0.68 15.16 -1.96
C LEU A 86 0.38 16.17 -2.41
N GLU A 87 1.53 16.21 -1.76
CA GLU A 87 2.64 17.09 -2.13
C GLU A 87 3.26 16.74 -3.48
N HIS A 88 3.10 15.49 -3.93
CA HIS A 88 3.66 14.98 -5.18
C HIS A 88 2.63 14.81 -6.30
N ASP A 89 1.44 15.37 -6.13
CA ASP A 89 0.38 15.44 -7.15
C ASP A 89 -0.12 14.09 -7.67
N TYR A 90 -0.23 13.10 -6.78
CA TYR A 90 -0.90 11.84 -7.12
C TYR A 90 -2.41 11.99 -7.00
N GLU A 91 -3.14 11.46 -7.97
CA GLU A 91 -4.60 11.50 -7.97
C GLU A 91 -5.21 10.33 -7.19
N TYR A 92 -4.55 9.18 -7.20
CA TYR A 92 -5.04 7.96 -6.55
C TYR A 92 -4.00 7.45 -5.58
N VAL A 93 -4.45 7.15 -4.37
CA VAL A 93 -3.59 6.68 -3.27
C VAL A 93 -4.13 5.36 -2.76
N PHE A 94 -3.26 4.36 -2.70
CA PHE A 94 -3.56 3.02 -2.23
C PHE A 94 -2.80 2.73 -0.94
N GLU A 95 -3.39 1.89 -0.10
CA GLU A 95 -2.76 1.37 1.10
C GLU A 95 -2.59 -0.15 0.94
N MET A 96 -1.41 -0.67 1.22
CA MET A 96 -1.14 -2.09 1.12
C MET A 96 -0.05 -2.50 2.12
N ASP A 97 -0.20 -3.69 2.72
CA ASP A 97 0.83 -4.26 3.58
C ASP A 97 1.95 -4.90 2.76
N ALA A 98 3.15 -4.96 3.35
CA ALA A 98 4.35 -5.48 2.69
C ALA A 98 4.48 -7.00 2.70
N ASP A 99 3.63 -7.70 3.45
CA ASP A 99 3.75 -9.14 3.74
C ASP A 99 2.95 -10.05 2.80
N PHE A 100 2.46 -9.52 1.68
CA PHE A 100 1.57 -10.22 0.74
C PHE A 100 0.23 -10.67 1.33
N SER A 101 -0.20 -10.12 2.47
CA SER A 101 -1.57 -10.32 2.97
C SER A 101 -2.63 -9.71 2.04
N HIS A 102 -2.23 -8.71 1.25
CA HIS A 102 -3.00 -8.16 0.14
C HIS A 102 -2.37 -8.62 -1.18
N ASP A 103 -3.18 -9.01 -2.15
CA ASP A 103 -2.70 -9.41 -3.47
C ASP A 103 -2.49 -8.17 -4.36
N PRO A 104 -1.26 -7.89 -4.81
CA PRO A 104 -1.01 -6.75 -5.72
C PRO A 104 -1.85 -6.78 -7.00
N LYS A 105 -2.26 -7.95 -7.46
CA LYS A 105 -3.12 -8.10 -8.65
C LYS A 105 -4.51 -7.49 -8.49
N ASP A 106 -4.93 -7.18 -7.27
CA ASP A 106 -6.19 -6.49 -7.01
C ASP A 106 -6.10 -4.97 -7.23
N LEU A 107 -4.90 -4.40 -7.29
CA LEU A 107 -4.70 -2.96 -7.47
C LEU A 107 -5.35 -2.40 -8.74
N PRO A 108 -5.21 -3.02 -9.93
CA PRO A 108 -5.87 -2.51 -11.12
C PRO A 108 -7.39 -2.47 -11.00
N ARG A 109 -7.99 -3.45 -10.35
CA ARG A 109 -9.43 -3.49 -10.10
C ARG A 109 -9.88 -2.36 -9.18
N LEU A 110 -9.14 -2.12 -8.12
CA LEU A 110 -9.42 -1.01 -7.20
C LEU A 110 -9.22 0.34 -7.90
N TYR A 111 -8.18 0.46 -8.71
CA TYR A 111 -7.96 1.65 -9.52
C TYR A 111 -9.14 1.93 -10.46
N ASN A 112 -9.61 0.92 -11.17
CA ASN A 112 -10.73 1.07 -12.09
C ASN A 112 -12.02 1.47 -11.37
N ALA A 113 -12.26 0.96 -10.17
CA ALA A 113 -13.42 1.37 -9.37
C ALA A 113 -13.43 2.87 -9.11
N CYS A 114 -12.30 3.47 -8.82
CA CYS A 114 -12.20 4.92 -8.57
C CYS A 114 -12.07 5.73 -9.87
N ALA A 115 -11.18 5.34 -10.77
CA ALA A 115 -10.82 6.12 -11.94
C ALA A 115 -11.83 6.01 -13.09
N VAL A 116 -12.45 4.83 -13.26
CA VAL A 116 -13.37 4.55 -14.38
C VAL A 116 -14.84 4.57 -13.91
N GLU A 117 -15.15 3.92 -12.79
CA GLU A 117 -16.50 3.83 -12.27
C GLU A 117 -16.90 5.04 -11.39
N GLY A 118 -15.94 5.86 -11.01
CA GLY A 118 -16.17 7.13 -10.32
C GLY A 118 -16.41 7.05 -8.82
N TYR A 119 -16.05 5.93 -8.17
CA TYR A 119 -16.13 5.83 -6.71
C TYR A 119 -15.04 6.65 -6.06
N ASP A 120 -15.35 7.30 -4.94
CA ASP A 120 -14.39 8.07 -4.15
C ASP A 120 -13.47 7.16 -3.32
N LEU A 121 -13.95 5.98 -2.94
CA LEU A 121 -13.21 5.01 -2.14
C LEU A 121 -13.54 3.58 -2.59
N ALA A 122 -12.51 2.76 -2.78
CA ALA A 122 -12.65 1.35 -3.05
C ALA A 122 -11.84 0.55 -2.02
N ILE A 123 -12.45 -0.49 -1.45
CA ILE A 123 -11.82 -1.33 -0.44
C ILE A 123 -11.82 -2.78 -0.91
N GLY A 124 -10.63 -3.38 -0.94
CA GLY A 124 -10.48 -4.80 -1.17
C GLY A 124 -11.04 -5.59 0.01
N SER A 125 -12.21 -6.20 -0.19
CA SER A 125 -12.87 -6.96 0.88
C SER A 125 -12.46 -8.42 0.86
N ARG A 126 -12.08 -8.93 2.03
CA ARG A 126 -11.83 -10.36 2.24
C ARG A 126 -13.13 -11.18 2.25
N TYR A 127 -14.27 -10.52 2.24
CA TYR A 127 -15.60 -11.14 2.40
C TYR A 127 -16.38 -11.27 1.10
N ILE A 128 -15.87 -10.76 -0.03
CA ILE A 128 -16.59 -10.81 -1.32
C ILE A 128 -16.87 -12.25 -1.78
N SER A 129 -15.96 -13.18 -1.50
CA SER A 129 -16.15 -14.60 -1.84
C SER A 129 -16.65 -15.46 -0.67
N GLY A 130 -16.85 -14.87 0.50
CA GLY A 130 -17.41 -15.54 1.68
C GLY A 130 -16.55 -16.61 2.34
N VAL A 131 -15.35 -16.91 1.83
CA VAL A 131 -14.59 -18.09 2.25
C VAL A 131 -13.14 -17.81 2.67
N ASN A 132 -12.59 -16.64 2.41
CA ASN A 132 -11.15 -16.39 2.49
C ASN A 132 -10.60 -16.09 3.89
N VAL A 133 -11.37 -16.34 4.93
CA VAL A 133 -10.96 -16.18 6.33
C VAL A 133 -10.94 -17.48 7.11
N VAL A 134 -10.90 -18.60 6.40
CA VAL A 134 -10.78 -19.94 7.02
C VAL A 134 -9.44 -20.01 7.76
N ASN A 135 -9.49 -20.38 9.03
CA ASN A 135 -8.35 -20.48 9.96
C ASN A 135 -7.93 -19.18 10.67
N TRP A 136 -8.69 -18.10 10.55
CA TRP A 136 -8.41 -16.89 11.32
C TRP A 136 -9.15 -16.91 12.66
N PRO A 137 -8.52 -16.51 13.77
CA PRO A 137 -9.23 -16.27 15.02
C PRO A 137 -10.38 -15.29 14.83
N MET A 138 -11.54 -15.58 15.41
CA MET A 138 -12.74 -14.76 15.24
C MET A 138 -12.49 -13.29 15.59
N GLY A 139 -11.69 -13.01 16.63
CA GLY A 139 -11.33 -11.64 17.00
C GLY A 139 -10.62 -10.88 15.87
N ARG A 140 -9.76 -11.55 15.12
CA ARG A 140 -9.07 -10.92 13.97
C ARG A 140 -10.01 -10.64 12.81
N VAL A 141 -10.95 -11.54 12.55
CA VAL A 141 -12.00 -11.33 11.55
C VAL A 141 -12.86 -10.13 11.89
N LEU A 142 -13.31 -10.03 13.15
CA LEU A 142 -14.11 -8.90 13.63
C LEU A 142 -13.34 -7.59 13.53
N MET A 143 -12.07 -7.56 13.92
CA MET A 143 -11.23 -6.35 13.80
C MET A 143 -11.08 -5.90 12.35
N SER A 144 -10.87 -6.82 11.41
CA SER A 144 -10.79 -6.50 9.99
C SER A 144 -12.11 -5.91 9.47
N TYR A 145 -13.23 -6.46 9.89
CA TYR A 145 -14.55 -5.96 9.51
C TYR A 145 -14.82 -4.54 10.05
N PHE A 146 -14.52 -4.30 11.33
CA PHE A 146 -14.72 -2.98 11.94
C PHE A 146 -13.77 -1.93 11.37
N ALA A 147 -12.52 -2.28 11.07
CA ALA A 147 -11.58 -1.38 10.43
C ALA A 147 -12.09 -0.94 9.05
N SER A 148 -12.58 -1.87 8.24
CA SER A 148 -13.19 -1.56 6.94
C SER A 148 -14.37 -0.60 7.07
N LYS A 149 -15.26 -0.84 8.04
CA LYS A 149 -16.41 0.06 8.29
C LYS A 149 -15.99 1.45 8.76
N TYR A 150 -14.96 1.51 9.59
CA TYR A 150 -14.46 2.79 10.11
C TYR A 150 -13.87 3.65 8.97
N GLU A 151 -13.11 3.04 8.06
CA GLU A 151 -12.54 3.74 6.91
C GLU A 151 -13.62 4.24 5.95
N ILE A 152 -14.64 3.43 5.68
CA ILE A 152 -15.80 3.85 4.86
C ILE A 152 -16.49 5.05 5.50
N GLY A 153 -16.68 5.05 6.83
CA GLY A 153 -17.28 6.18 7.55
C GLY A 153 -16.48 7.46 7.46
N ARG A 154 -15.14 7.37 7.39
CA ARG A 154 -14.25 8.53 7.24
C ARG A 154 -14.28 9.13 5.84
N ALA A 155 -14.48 8.32 4.82
CA ALA A 155 -14.53 8.79 3.44
C ALA A 155 -15.75 9.68 3.14
N HIS A 156 -16.78 9.65 3.99
CA HIS A 156 -17.99 10.45 3.85
C HIS A 156 -17.98 11.74 4.70
N VAL A 157 -16.87 12.03 5.34
CA VAL A 157 -16.67 13.26 6.11
C VAL A 157 -15.88 14.30 5.28
#